data_36c83025b50a53da11818e9401a5da0e
#
_entry.id   36c83025b50a53da11818e9401a5da0e
#
_cell.length_a   1.000
_cell.length_b   1.000
_cell.length_c   1.000
_cell.angle_alpha   90.00
_cell.angle_beta   90.00
_cell.angle_gamma   90.00
#
_symmetry.space_group_name_H-M   'P 1'
#
loop_
_entity.id
_entity.type
_entity.pdbx_description
1 polymer ?
#
loop_
_entity_poly.entity_id
_entity_poly.type
_entity_poly.pdbx_seq_one_letter_code
_entity_poly.pdbx_strand_id
1 'polypeptide(L)'
;MRLRTDERGVTVQIGTVLLFAVLVILLSIYQASVVPQQNEQVEFTHNQEVQSQLQDLRDDLLRTATTGSGGSASVALGTQYPVRAVFVNPAPPSGTLRTTPPANLTVENATASGETGDY
;
A
#
# COMPACT_ATOMS: atom_id res chain seq x y z
N MET A 1 -1.67 -26.77 65.01
CA MET A 1 -0.95 -26.51 63.75
C MET A 1 -1.62 -25.27 63.11
N ARG A 2 -1.02 -24.09 63.19
CA ARG A 2 -1.58 -22.89 62.58
C ARG A 2 -1.06 -22.82 61.13
N LEU A 3 -1.93 -23.08 60.18
CA LEU A 3 -1.69 -22.77 58.77
C LEU A 3 -1.61 -21.24 58.67
N ARG A 4 -0.41 -20.68 58.68
CA ARG A 4 -0.17 -19.30 58.26
C ARG A 4 -0.54 -19.25 56.80
N THR A 5 -1.64 -18.63 56.50
CA THR A 5 -2.04 -18.28 55.16
C THR A 5 -0.89 -17.45 54.59
N ASP A 6 -0.24 -17.95 53.58
CA ASP A 6 0.90 -17.29 52.94
C ASP A 6 0.35 -16.17 52.02
N GLU A 7 0.00 -15.04 52.64
CA GLU A 7 -0.54 -13.85 51.97
C GLU A 7 0.46 -13.27 50.91
N ARG A 8 1.76 -13.58 51.07
CA ARG A 8 2.79 -13.13 50.15
C ARG A 8 2.68 -13.82 48.79
N GLY A 9 2.36 -15.09 48.76
CA GLY A 9 2.16 -15.84 47.53
C GLY A 9 0.98 -15.30 46.73
N VAL A 10 -0.12 -15.01 47.40
CA VAL A 10 -1.33 -14.45 46.76
C VAL A 10 -1.06 -13.06 46.19
N THR A 11 -0.35 -12.20 46.91
CA THR A 11 -0.02 -10.85 46.45
C THR A 11 0.87 -10.88 45.21
N VAL A 12 1.88 -11.74 45.16
CA VAL A 12 2.73 -11.92 44.00
C VAL A 12 1.92 -12.44 42.81
N GLN A 13 1.04 -13.38 43.04
CA GLN A 13 0.19 -13.93 41.97
C GLN A 13 -0.76 -12.88 41.39
N ILE A 14 -1.43 -12.09 42.24
CA ILE A 14 -2.31 -11.01 41.80
C ILE A 14 -1.49 -9.94 41.02
N GLY A 15 -0.34 -9.55 41.56
CA GLY A 15 0.54 -8.59 40.87
C GLY A 15 1.01 -9.06 39.50
N THR A 16 1.34 -10.31 39.36
CA THR A 16 1.73 -10.90 38.07
C THR A 16 0.59 -10.91 37.05
N VAL A 17 -0.62 -11.28 37.51
CA VAL A 17 -1.82 -11.27 36.62
C VAL A 17 -2.16 -9.84 36.19
N LEU A 18 -2.08 -8.87 37.10
CA LEU A 18 -2.33 -7.46 36.76
C LEU A 18 -1.28 -6.93 35.79
N LEU A 19 -0.02 -7.24 35.99
CA LEU A 19 1.06 -6.84 35.09
C LEU A 19 0.83 -7.44 33.69
N PHE A 20 0.48 -8.71 33.61
CA PHE A 20 0.16 -9.35 32.35
C PHE A 20 -1.06 -8.72 31.66
N ALA A 21 -2.10 -8.40 32.41
CA ALA A 21 -3.29 -7.71 31.89
C ALA A 21 -2.94 -6.33 31.30
N VAL A 22 -2.12 -5.55 31.98
CA VAL A 22 -1.63 -4.25 31.47
C VAL A 22 -0.83 -4.43 30.18
N LEU A 23 0.03 -5.43 30.12
CA LEU A 23 0.82 -5.73 28.93
C LEU A 23 -0.07 -6.09 27.73
N VAL A 24 -1.09 -6.91 27.93
CA VAL A 24 -2.06 -7.28 26.87
C VAL A 24 -2.84 -6.04 26.40
N ILE A 25 -3.24 -5.16 27.30
CA ILE A 25 -3.92 -3.91 26.94
C ILE A 25 -3.02 -3.03 26.10
N LEU A 26 -1.76 -2.84 26.48
CA LEU A 26 -0.79 -2.04 25.72
C LEU A 26 -0.54 -2.62 24.33
N LEU A 27 -0.41 -3.94 24.20
CA LEU A 27 -0.28 -4.60 22.91
C LEU A 27 -1.53 -4.43 22.04
N SER A 28 -2.71 -4.48 22.66
CA SER A 28 -3.98 -4.26 21.95
C SER A 28 -4.11 -2.85 21.41
N ILE A 29 -3.72 -1.84 22.19
CA ILE A 29 -3.70 -0.44 21.75
C ILE A 29 -2.69 -0.25 20.60
N TYR A 30 -1.52 -0.85 20.71
CA TYR A 30 -0.52 -0.80 19.66
C TYR A 30 -1.05 -1.41 18.36
N GLN A 31 -1.65 -2.59 18.41
CA GLN A 31 -2.26 -3.25 17.25
C GLN A 31 -3.38 -2.40 16.62
N ALA A 32 -4.21 -1.76 17.44
CA ALA A 32 -5.36 -1.00 16.94
C ALA A 32 -4.99 0.37 16.37
N SER A 33 -3.89 0.98 16.81
CA SER A 33 -3.54 2.35 16.46
C SER A 33 -2.30 2.45 15.58
N VAL A 34 -1.22 1.79 15.95
CA VAL A 34 0.08 1.95 15.27
C VAL A 34 0.16 1.14 13.99
N VAL A 35 -0.36 -0.09 14.02
CA VAL A 35 -0.30 -0.98 12.85
C VAL A 35 -1.06 -0.43 11.64
N PRO A 36 -2.30 0.07 11.78
CA PRO A 36 -3.01 0.67 10.66
C PRO A 36 -2.28 1.87 10.06
N GLN A 37 -1.77 2.79 10.90
CA GLN A 37 -1.04 3.97 10.42
C GLN A 37 0.21 3.62 9.61
N GLN A 38 0.96 2.61 10.04
CA GLN A 38 2.12 2.14 9.29
C GLN A 38 1.73 1.51 7.95
N ASN A 39 0.63 0.79 7.91
CA ASN A 39 0.14 0.18 6.68
C ASN A 39 -0.37 1.25 5.69
N GLU A 40 -1.10 2.26 6.18
CA GLU A 40 -1.53 3.42 5.38
C GLU A 40 -0.35 4.15 4.74
N GLN A 41 0.74 4.32 5.48
CA GLN A 41 1.94 4.95 4.93
C GLN A 41 2.61 4.11 3.85
N VAL A 42 2.64 2.80 4.01
CA VAL A 42 3.15 1.88 2.97
C VAL A 42 2.28 1.95 1.73
N GLU A 43 0.97 1.93 1.87
CA GLU A 43 0.02 2.05 0.77
C GLU A 43 0.11 3.41 0.05
N PHE A 44 0.25 4.49 0.81
CA PHE A 44 0.43 5.82 0.25
C PHE A 44 1.72 5.94 -0.57
N THR A 45 2.84 5.46 -0.03
CA THR A 45 4.12 5.45 -0.75
C THR A 45 4.04 4.59 -2.01
N HIS A 46 3.44 3.42 -1.91
CA HIS A 46 3.22 2.53 -3.05
C HIS A 46 2.34 3.18 -4.12
N ASN A 47 1.28 3.89 -3.72
CA ASN A 47 0.42 4.61 -4.67
C ASN A 47 1.20 5.69 -5.44
N GLN A 48 2.07 6.44 -4.78
CA GLN A 48 2.94 7.42 -5.45
C GLN A 48 3.90 6.74 -6.44
N GLU A 49 4.46 5.60 -6.06
CA GLU A 49 5.33 4.83 -6.92
C GLU A 49 4.59 4.31 -8.18
N VAL A 50 3.40 3.76 -7.99
CA VAL A 50 2.53 3.31 -9.11
C VAL A 50 2.17 4.48 -10.02
N GLN A 51 1.85 5.66 -9.48
CA GLN A 51 1.57 6.85 -10.30
C GLN A 51 2.78 7.24 -11.15
N SER A 52 3.98 7.23 -10.59
CA SER A 52 5.21 7.50 -11.33
C SER A 52 5.43 6.48 -12.44
N GLN A 53 5.28 5.20 -12.12
CA GLN A 53 5.44 4.11 -13.10
C GLN A 53 4.41 4.17 -14.24
N LEU A 54 3.18 4.62 -13.94
CA LEU A 54 2.16 4.85 -14.97
C LEU A 54 2.47 6.06 -15.86
N GLN A 55 3.11 7.10 -15.32
CA GLN A 55 3.60 8.22 -16.12
C GLN A 55 4.74 7.78 -17.06
N ASP A 56 5.67 6.99 -16.57
CA ASP A 56 6.74 6.41 -17.38
C ASP A 56 6.18 5.52 -18.49
N LEU A 57 5.19 4.70 -18.18
CA LEU A 57 4.47 3.89 -19.19
C LEU A 57 3.81 4.77 -20.24
N ARG A 58 3.14 5.85 -19.84
CA ARG A 58 2.52 6.80 -20.77
C ARG A 58 3.56 7.43 -21.69
N ASP A 59 4.67 7.87 -21.15
CA ASP A 59 5.73 8.52 -21.91
C ASP A 59 6.42 7.53 -22.89
N ASP A 60 6.60 6.29 -22.48
CA ASP A 60 7.07 5.21 -23.36
C ASP A 60 6.09 4.92 -24.51
N LEU A 61 4.79 4.90 -24.23
CA LEU A 61 3.76 4.73 -25.24
C LEU A 61 3.76 5.88 -26.26
N LEU A 62 3.86 7.13 -25.79
CA LEU A 62 3.93 8.30 -26.67
C LEU A 62 5.20 8.27 -27.53
N ARG A 63 6.34 7.92 -26.94
CA ARG A 63 7.59 7.78 -27.68
C ARG A 63 7.49 6.67 -28.72
N THR A 64 6.95 5.52 -28.37
CA THR A 64 6.73 4.40 -29.29
C THR A 64 5.83 4.81 -30.47
N ALA A 65 4.76 5.55 -30.18
CA ALA A 65 3.84 6.04 -31.21
C ALA A 65 4.51 7.03 -32.18
N THR A 66 5.47 7.82 -31.72
CA THR A 66 6.15 8.83 -32.55
C THR A 66 7.39 8.30 -33.27
N THR A 67 8.13 7.37 -32.66
CA THR A 67 9.40 6.87 -33.19
C THR A 67 9.30 5.49 -33.81
N GLY A 68 8.23 4.75 -33.59
CA GLY A 68 8.08 3.34 -34.00
C GLY A 68 8.97 2.37 -33.21
N SER A 69 9.72 2.85 -32.23
CA SER A 69 10.61 2.02 -31.40
C SER A 69 9.85 1.41 -30.25
N GLY A 70 9.86 0.10 -30.11
CA GLY A 70 9.23 -0.56 -28.96
C GLY A 70 9.88 -0.14 -27.63
N GLY A 71 9.06 -0.02 -26.58
CA GLY A 71 9.47 0.21 -25.21
C GLY A 71 8.91 -0.85 -24.27
N SER A 72 9.40 -0.89 -23.04
CA SER A 72 8.84 -1.74 -21.99
C SER A 72 8.81 -0.97 -20.68
N ALA A 73 7.69 -1.03 -19.99
CA ALA A 73 7.53 -0.47 -18.67
C ALA A 73 7.06 -1.54 -17.69
N SER A 74 7.45 -1.42 -16.44
CA SER A 74 7.02 -2.30 -15.35
C SER A 74 6.22 -1.50 -14.34
N VAL A 75 5.08 -2.03 -13.93
CA VAL A 75 4.22 -1.41 -12.91
C VAL A 75 4.02 -2.39 -11.76
N ALA A 76 4.38 -1.97 -10.56
CA ALA A 76 4.19 -2.76 -9.36
C ALA A 76 2.73 -2.65 -8.88
N LEU A 77 1.93 -3.67 -9.11
CA LEU A 77 0.49 -3.68 -8.83
C LEU A 77 0.13 -4.20 -7.43
N GLY A 78 1.10 -4.61 -6.66
CA GLY A 78 0.90 -5.12 -5.31
C GLY A 78 1.91 -4.54 -4.33
N THR A 79 1.52 -4.40 -3.08
CA THR A 79 2.41 -4.00 -2.00
C THR A 79 2.45 -5.06 -0.92
N GLN A 80 3.51 -5.05 -0.10
CA GLN A 80 3.66 -5.94 1.03
C GLN A 80 3.83 -5.13 2.31
N TYR A 81 3.12 -5.55 3.34
CA TYR A 81 3.29 -4.95 4.65
C TYR A 81 4.52 -5.51 5.37
N PRO A 82 5.15 -4.72 6.25
CA PRO A 82 6.29 -5.20 7.05
C PRO A 82 5.90 -6.43 7.87
N VAL A 83 6.76 -7.43 7.88
CA VAL A 83 6.55 -8.64 8.68
C VAL A 83 6.67 -8.29 10.17
N ARG A 84 5.70 -8.71 10.96
CA ARG A 84 5.66 -8.51 12.41
C ARG A 84 5.53 -9.85 13.12
N ALA A 85 6.35 -10.07 14.14
CA ALA A 85 6.42 -11.35 14.84
C ALA A 85 5.17 -11.66 15.70
N VAL A 86 4.49 -10.62 16.20
CA VAL A 86 3.41 -10.74 17.18
C VAL A 86 2.07 -10.18 16.67
N PHE A 87 2.10 -9.33 15.64
CA PHE A 87 0.92 -8.63 15.13
C PHE A 87 0.47 -9.17 13.78
N VAL A 88 -0.83 -9.14 13.56
CA VAL A 88 -1.46 -9.62 12.32
C VAL A 88 -1.58 -8.45 11.35
N ASN A 89 -1.10 -8.65 10.12
CA ASN A 89 -1.35 -7.75 9.01
C ASN A 89 -2.59 -8.20 8.21
N PRO A 90 -3.32 -7.28 7.57
CA PRO A 90 -4.29 -7.64 6.55
C PRO A 90 -3.62 -8.33 5.36
N ALA A 91 -4.39 -8.98 4.53
CA ALA A 91 -3.88 -9.54 3.28
C ALA A 91 -3.29 -8.42 2.40
N PRO A 92 -2.13 -8.64 1.76
CA PRO A 92 -1.54 -7.62 0.91
C PRO A 92 -2.45 -7.32 -0.28
N PRO A 93 -2.72 -6.02 -0.56
CA PRO A 93 -3.53 -5.63 -1.70
C PRO A 93 -2.80 -5.95 -3.01
N SER A 94 -3.56 -6.34 -4.01
CA SER A 94 -3.07 -6.56 -5.37
C SER A 94 -3.97 -5.85 -6.38
N GLY A 95 -3.35 -5.25 -7.40
CA GLY A 95 -4.04 -4.59 -8.49
C GLY A 95 -4.01 -5.42 -9.78
N THR A 96 -4.77 -4.96 -10.76
CA THR A 96 -4.76 -5.52 -12.12
C THR A 96 -4.69 -4.38 -13.12
N LEU A 97 -3.72 -4.43 -14.01
CA LEU A 97 -3.65 -3.54 -15.16
C LEU A 97 -4.26 -4.25 -16.39
N ARG A 98 -5.21 -3.60 -17.03
CA ARG A 98 -5.86 -4.14 -18.24
C ARG A 98 -5.88 -3.08 -19.32
N THR A 99 -5.69 -3.49 -20.56
CA THR A 99 -5.99 -2.66 -21.72
C THR A 99 -7.47 -2.67 -22.01
N THR A 100 -8.04 -1.53 -22.32
CA THR A 100 -9.39 -1.41 -22.88
C THR A 100 -9.37 -1.58 -24.38
N PRO A 101 -10.48 -1.95 -25.04
CA PRO A 101 -10.58 -1.89 -26.49
C PRO A 101 -10.19 -0.50 -27.02
N PRO A 102 -9.58 -0.39 -28.20
CA PRO A 102 -9.23 0.89 -28.79
C PRO A 102 -10.47 1.75 -28.97
N ALA A 103 -10.38 3.03 -28.60
CA ALA A 103 -11.41 4.03 -28.83
C ALA A 103 -10.95 4.96 -29.96
N ASN A 104 -11.88 5.43 -30.76
CA ASN A 104 -11.60 6.41 -31.81
C ASN A 104 -11.29 7.77 -31.18
N LEU A 105 -10.21 8.39 -31.59
CA LEU A 105 -9.93 9.78 -31.30
C LEU A 105 -10.37 10.60 -32.51
N THR A 106 -11.37 11.47 -32.32
CA THR A 106 -11.83 12.40 -33.36
C THR A 106 -11.28 13.78 -33.04
N VAL A 107 -10.56 14.37 -33.96
CA VAL A 107 -10.09 15.76 -33.87
C VAL A 107 -11.00 16.60 -34.76
N GLU A 108 -11.79 17.47 -34.16
CA GLU A 108 -12.67 18.40 -34.87
C GLU A 108 -12.07 19.80 -34.90
N ASN A 109 -12.30 20.54 -35.98
CA ASN A 109 -11.83 21.93 -36.16
C ASN A 109 -10.31 22.11 -36.03
N ALA A 110 -9.53 21.10 -36.39
CA ALA A 110 -8.08 21.25 -36.47
C ALA A 110 -7.71 22.07 -37.71
N THR A 111 -7.09 23.22 -37.48
CA THR A 111 -6.48 24.05 -38.54
C THR A 111 -4.96 23.95 -38.39
N ALA A 112 -4.28 23.52 -39.46
CA ALA A 112 -2.83 23.57 -39.51
C ALA A 112 -2.40 25.02 -39.70
N SER A 113 -1.73 25.63 -38.71
CA SER A 113 -1.17 26.95 -38.86
C SER A 113 0.12 26.87 -39.67
N GLY A 114 0.10 27.40 -40.89
CA GLY A 114 1.27 27.60 -41.72
C GLY A 114 1.39 26.70 -42.95
N GLU A 115 0.45 25.79 -43.23
CA GLU A 115 0.38 25.07 -44.50
C GLU A 115 -0.87 25.43 -45.27
N THR A 116 -0.64 26.00 -46.45
CA THR A 116 -1.63 26.09 -47.54
C THR A 116 -1.42 24.88 -48.43
N GLY A 117 -2.06 23.78 -48.09
CA GLY A 117 -2.03 22.57 -48.91
C GLY A 117 -3.29 21.77 -48.67
N ASP A 118 -3.96 21.42 -49.78
CA ASP A 118 -5.09 20.47 -49.78
C ASP A 118 -4.58 19.09 -49.37
N TYR A 119 -5.17 18.53 -48.32
CA TYR A 119 -5.03 17.11 -47.97
C TYR A 119 -6.29 16.37 -48.35
#